data_de9cb624232780aedf5dea6a04089b18
#
_entry.id   de9cb624232780aedf5dea6a04089b18
#
_cell.length_a   1.000
_cell.length_b   1.000
_cell.length_c   1.000
_cell.angle_alpha   90.00
_cell.angle_beta   90.00
_cell.angle_gamma   90.00
#
_symmetry.space_group_name_H-M   'P 1'
#
loop_
_entity.id
_entity.type
_entity.pdbx_description
1 polymer ?
#
loop_
_entity_poly.entity_id
_entity_poly.type
_entity_poly.pdbx_seq_one_letter_code
_entity_poly.pdbx_strand_id
1 'polypeptide(L)'
;MRNSRRAGKPAGRKPEKQGLTGLFTKGKNIPTTAQQTLPYREMYRDGVCRVADRYYTKTIEYEDINYQLAQSEDQAAIFDGWSACLNYFDSSLPFQLSFLNHRSRPGSRYSVNIPMQDDDYNSVRCEYVEMLENQIAKSNNGIVRTKLLTFGVNVDDLPTARARLERVEADICGNFKKLGVKCRFLSGLERLELLHGQLHPGSGSPFRFSWDMIPKTGLSTKDFIAPDSFDFRFSRLFRVGTTWGAASYLQILASELSDKLLAELLEMDAEMTITLHIQTVDQAAAVKSIKAKVSDIDKMKVEEQKKAARSGYDMDIRATRS
;
A
#
# COMPACT_ATOMS: atom_id res chain seq x y z
N MET A 1 38.11 15.61 54.15
CA MET A 1 38.04 15.75 52.67
C MET A 1 36.96 14.84 52.15
N ARG A 2 35.79 15.39 51.79
CA ARG A 2 34.62 14.64 51.30
C ARG A 2 34.53 14.86 49.78
N ASN A 3 34.72 13.81 48.98
CA ASN A 3 34.48 13.81 47.55
C ASN A 3 33.04 13.35 47.27
N SER A 4 32.17 14.27 46.87
CA SER A 4 30.83 14.01 46.41
C SER A 4 30.86 13.63 44.91
N ARG A 5 30.56 12.38 44.58
CA ARG A 5 30.31 11.94 43.20
C ARG A 5 28.92 12.40 42.78
N ARG A 6 28.85 13.30 41.82
CA ARG A 6 27.62 13.66 41.11
C ARG A 6 27.20 12.49 40.20
N ALA A 7 26.01 11.94 40.44
CA ALA A 7 25.35 10.99 39.56
C ALA A 7 24.86 11.71 38.27
N GLY A 8 25.35 11.28 37.13
CA GLY A 8 24.86 11.76 35.84
C GLY A 8 23.47 11.22 35.55
N LYS A 9 22.56 12.10 35.11
CA LYS A 9 21.23 11.76 34.57
C LYS A 9 21.38 10.93 33.32
N PRO A 10 20.55 9.87 33.10
CA PRO A 10 20.54 9.16 31.84
C PRO A 10 19.97 10.05 30.76
N ALA A 11 20.69 10.18 29.64
CA ALA A 11 20.25 10.86 28.44
C ALA A 11 19.06 10.12 27.85
N GLY A 12 17.91 10.81 27.74
CA GLY A 12 16.71 10.29 27.06
C GLY A 12 17.01 9.98 25.60
N ARG A 13 16.87 8.72 25.22
CA ARG A 13 16.89 8.30 23.81
C ARG A 13 15.71 8.97 23.10
N LYS A 14 16.01 9.81 22.10
CA LYS A 14 15.02 10.33 21.16
C LYS A 14 14.41 9.13 20.38
N PRO A 15 13.08 9.11 20.14
CA PRO A 15 12.50 8.06 19.32
C PRO A 15 13.06 8.18 17.89
N GLU A 16 13.69 7.12 17.43
CA GLU A 16 14.14 6.97 16.07
C GLU A 16 12.94 7.03 15.14
N LYS A 17 12.94 7.99 14.21
CA LYS A 17 11.97 8.06 13.12
C LYS A 17 12.25 6.88 12.20
N GLN A 18 11.49 5.80 12.36
CA GLN A 18 11.47 4.68 11.41
C GLN A 18 10.62 5.08 10.19
N GLY A 19 11.22 5.85 9.30
CA GLY A 19 10.71 6.03 7.94
C GLY A 19 11.34 5.01 7.01
N LEU A 20 10.73 4.75 5.87
CA LEU A 20 11.23 3.92 4.76
C LEU A 20 12.68 4.25 4.33
N THR A 21 13.23 5.38 4.73
CA THR A 21 14.63 5.78 4.54
C THR A 21 15.64 4.89 5.27
N GLY A 22 15.22 4.05 6.22
CA GLY A 22 16.09 3.07 6.88
C GLY A 22 16.52 1.89 6.00
N LEU A 23 15.88 1.68 4.85
CA LEU A 23 16.24 0.63 3.88
C LEU A 23 17.51 0.96 3.07
N PHE A 24 17.94 2.22 3.06
CA PHE A 24 19.10 2.70 2.30
C PHE A 24 20.14 3.39 3.20
N THR A 25 20.44 2.83 4.37
CA THR A 25 21.54 3.34 5.19
C THR A 25 22.89 3.13 4.47
N LYS A 26 23.54 4.25 4.21
CA LYS A 26 24.92 4.30 3.70
C LYS A 26 25.83 3.32 4.45
N GLY A 27 26.31 2.28 3.77
CA GLY A 27 27.58 1.69 4.14
C GLY A 27 27.67 0.21 4.45
N LYS A 28 26.59 -0.61 4.39
CA LYS A 28 26.73 -2.09 4.41
C LYS A 28 25.57 -2.77 3.69
N ASN A 29 25.90 -3.52 2.66
CA ASN A 29 25.03 -4.36 1.82
C ASN A 29 24.20 -3.61 0.76
N ILE A 30 24.88 -3.09 -0.26
CA ILE A 30 24.23 -2.76 -1.52
C ILE A 30 23.75 -4.10 -2.12
N PRO A 31 22.43 -4.24 -2.44
CA PRO A 31 21.94 -5.47 -3.08
C PRO A 31 22.69 -5.73 -4.38
N THR A 32 23.24 -6.92 -4.53
CA THR A 32 23.98 -7.34 -5.73
C THR A 32 23.14 -8.19 -6.67
N THR A 33 22.01 -8.70 -6.19
CA THR A 33 21.07 -9.52 -6.97
C THR A 33 19.66 -8.96 -6.92
N ALA A 34 18.84 -9.29 -7.92
CA ALA A 34 17.44 -8.89 -7.97
C ALA A 34 16.65 -9.38 -6.73
N GLN A 35 16.91 -10.59 -6.25
CA GLN A 35 16.27 -11.17 -5.07
C GLN A 35 16.58 -10.35 -3.80
N GLN A 36 17.81 -9.87 -3.65
CA GLN A 36 18.19 -9.05 -2.49
C GLN A 36 17.55 -7.66 -2.52
N THR A 37 17.16 -7.18 -3.70
CA THR A 37 16.45 -5.91 -3.87
C THR A 37 15.00 -5.98 -3.37
N LEU A 38 14.39 -7.17 -3.34
CA LEU A 38 13.00 -7.34 -2.93
C LEU A 38 12.82 -7.07 -1.42
N PRO A 39 11.97 -6.10 -1.03
CA PRO A 39 11.92 -5.56 0.32
C PRO A 39 11.04 -6.37 1.28
N TYR A 40 11.10 -7.70 1.25
CA TYR A 40 10.51 -8.57 2.27
C TYR A 40 11.49 -9.67 2.63
N ARG A 41 11.30 -10.33 3.77
CA ARG A 41 12.17 -11.42 4.23
C ARG A 41 11.60 -12.78 3.87
N GLU A 42 10.37 -13.03 4.26
CA GLU A 42 9.73 -14.35 4.13
C GLU A 42 8.24 -14.19 3.78
N MET A 43 7.74 -15.08 2.92
CA MET A 43 6.33 -15.24 2.63
C MET A 43 5.89 -16.61 3.14
N TYR A 44 4.77 -16.67 3.86
CA TYR A 44 4.21 -17.92 4.41
C TYR A 44 2.97 -18.34 3.63
N ARG A 45 2.62 -19.64 3.73
CA ARG A 45 1.48 -20.23 2.98
C ARG A 45 0.14 -19.57 3.32
N ASP A 46 -0.03 -19.15 4.57
CA ASP A 46 -1.24 -18.49 5.10
C ASP A 46 -1.39 -17.01 4.71
N GLY A 47 -0.53 -16.53 3.83
CA GLY A 47 -0.56 -15.14 3.37
C GLY A 47 0.14 -14.15 4.31
N VAL A 48 0.66 -14.58 5.45
CA VAL A 48 1.52 -13.73 6.27
C VAL A 48 2.83 -13.49 5.56
N CYS A 49 3.26 -12.23 5.52
CA CYS A 49 4.55 -11.82 4.98
C CYS A 49 5.37 -11.14 6.06
N ARG A 50 6.56 -11.65 6.33
CA ARG A 50 7.55 -10.97 7.17
C ARG A 50 8.32 -9.96 6.34
N VAL A 51 8.04 -8.69 6.51
CA VAL A 51 8.69 -7.60 5.77
C VAL A 51 10.02 -7.21 6.43
N ALA A 52 10.03 -7.08 7.74
CA ALA A 52 11.22 -6.74 8.55
C ALA A 52 11.32 -7.66 9.77
N ASP A 53 12.34 -7.48 10.61
CA ASP A 53 12.60 -8.36 11.76
C ASP A 53 11.39 -8.58 12.66
N ARG A 54 10.60 -7.54 12.88
CA ARG A 54 9.45 -7.53 13.80
C ARG A 54 8.16 -7.07 13.11
N TYR A 55 8.16 -6.90 11.79
CA TYR A 55 7.02 -6.40 11.06
C TYR A 55 6.43 -7.45 10.11
N TYR A 56 5.19 -7.81 10.37
CA TYR A 56 4.43 -8.82 9.63
C TYR A 56 3.18 -8.22 9.03
N THR A 57 2.81 -8.64 7.82
CA THR A 57 1.67 -8.10 7.09
C THR A 57 0.78 -9.18 6.51
N LYS A 58 -0.52 -8.87 6.37
CA LYS A 58 -1.49 -9.61 5.54
C LYS A 58 -2.15 -8.69 4.54
N THR A 59 -2.71 -9.26 3.49
CA THR A 59 -3.37 -8.51 2.41
C THR A 59 -4.74 -9.08 2.13
N ILE A 60 -5.70 -8.16 1.98
CA ILE A 60 -7.09 -8.43 1.61
C ILE A 60 -7.32 -7.83 0.23
N GLU A 61 -7.98 -8.56 -0.65
CA GLU A 61 -8.58 -8.05 -1.88
C GLU A 61 -10.05 -7.76 -1.61
N TYR A 62 -10.53 -6.59 -2.06
CA TYR A 62 -11.91 -6.17 -1.86
C TYR A 62 -12.53 -5.65 -3.15
N GLU A 63 -13.84 -5.84 -3.29
CA GLU A 63 -14.62 -5.42 -4.45
C GLU A 63 -15.11 -3.97 -4.31
N ASP A 64 -15.62 -3.42 -5.39
CA ASP A 64 -16.27 -2.11 -5.38
C ASP A 64 -17.64 -2.14 -4.70
N ILE A 65 -18.01 -0.97 -4.18
CA ILE A 65 -19.37 -0.66 -3.81
C ILE A 65 -19.93 0.33 -4.84
N ASN A 66 -21.16 0.13 -5.25
CA ASN A 66 -21.79 0.95 -6.27
C ASN A 66 -22.28 2.30 -5.71
N TYR A 67 -21.33 3.14 -5.27
CA TYR A 67 -21.59 4.43 -4.66
C TYR A 67 -22.30 5.41 -5.59
N GLN A 68 -21.91 5.44 -6.88
CA GLN A 68 -22.42 6.42 -7.83
C GLN A 68 -23.89 6.22 -8.22
N LEU A 69 -24.38 4.97 -8.17
CA LEU A 69 -25.77 4.63 -8.47
C LEU A 69 -26.64 4.55 -7.23
N ALA A 70 -26.08 4.73 -6.04
CA ALA A 70 -26.81 4.73 -4.79
C ALA A 70 -27.60 6.04 -4.61
N GLN A 71 -28.72 5.98 -3.91
CA GLN A 71 -29.48 7.17 -3.50
C GLN A 71 -28.67 7.97 -2.47
N SER A 72 -28.98 9.25 -2.30
CA SER A 72 -28.21 10.15 -1.42
C SER A 72 -28.13 9.67 0.04
N GLU A 73 -29.19 9.05 0.56
CA GLU A 73 -29.21 8.47 1.91
C GLU A 73 -28.29 7.26 2.01
N ASP A 74 -28.28 6.39 0.99
CA ASP A 74 -27.39 5.24 0.92
C ASP A 74 -25.94 5.68 0.72
N GLN A 75 -25.67 6.74 -0.06
CA GLN A 75 -24.34 7.32 -0.21
C GLN A 75 -23.78 7.81 1.13
N ALA A 76 -24.61 8.48 1.94
CA ALA A 76 -24.21 8.90 3.28
C ALA A 76 -23.89 7.69 4.18
N ALA A 77 -24.74 6.66 4.17
CA ALA A 77 -24.52 5.44 4.94
C ALA A 77 -23.24 4.69 4.51
N ILE A 78 -22.93 4.65 3.21
CA ILE A 78 -21.70 4.08 2.67
C ILE A 78 -20.49 4.89 3.16
N PHE A 79 -20.56 6.21 3.11
CA PHE A 79 -19.49 7.10 3.58
C PHE A 79 -19.22 6.93 5.07
N ASP A 80 -20.26 6.89 5.89
CA ASP A 80 -20.15 6.67 7.33
C ASP A 80 -19.56 5.30 7.65
N GLY A 81 -19.98 4.27 6.93
CA GLY A 81 -19.44 2.93 7.08
C GLY A 81 -17.96 2.82 6.67
N TRP A 82 -17.54 3.49 5.59
CA TRP A 82 -16.13 3.60 5.21
C TRP A 82 -15.31 4.34 6.27
N SER A 83 -15.84 5.45 6.77
CA SER A 83 -15.20 6.22 7.83
C SER A 83 -15.03 5.38 9.10
N ALA A 84 -16.04 4.60 9.48
CA ALA A 84 -15.95 3.66 10.61
C ALA A 84 -14.92 2.56 10.37
N CYS A 85 -14.83 2.03 9.14
CA CYS A 85 -13.83 1.03 8.77
C CYS A 85 -12.40 1.59 8.86
N LEU A 86 -12.17 2.81 8.38
CA LEU A 86 -10.86 3.45 8.45
C LEU A 86 -10.49 3.85 9.88
N ASN A 87 -11.46 4.25 10.70
CA ASN A 87 -11.27 4.58 12.12
C ASN A 87 -10.96 3.36 13.00
N TYR A 88 -11.18 2.14 12.48
CA TYR A 88 -10.75 0.91 13.16
C TYR A 88 -9.24 0.82 13.32
N PHE A 89 -8.47 1.39 12.38
CA PHE A 89 -7.02 1.33 12.39
C PHE A 89 -6.46 2.37 13.37
N ASP A 90 -5.87 1.92 14.45
CA ASP A 90 -5.15 2.74 15.40
C ASP A 90 -3.67 2.92 15.03
N SER A 91 -2.93 3.69 15.83
CA SER A 91 -1.50 3.96 15.59
C SER A 91 -0.60 2.72 15.63
N SER A 92 -1.09 1.59 16.15
CA SER A 92 -0.38 0.31 16.20
C SER A 92 -0.59 -0.57 14.97
N LEU A 93 -1.54 -0.20 14.10
CA LEU A 93 -1.95 -0.93 12.90
C LEU A 93 -1.74 -0.08 11.64
N PRO A 94 -0.50 0.10 11.16
CA PRO A 94 -0.27 0.75 9.89
C PRO A 94 -0.89 -0.08 8.76
N PHE A 95 -1.49 0.62 7.79
CA PHE A 95 -2.09 -0.03 6.64
C PHE A 95 -1.84 0.75 5.36
N GLN A 96 -2.05 0.09 4.25
CA GLN A 96 -1.96 0.70 2.93
C GLN A 96 -3.11 0.25 2.05
N LEU A 97 -3.62 1.17 1.24
CA LEU A 97 -4.55 0.90 0.16
C LEU A 97 -3.76 0.91 -1.14
N SER A 98 -3.88 -0.16 -1.92
CA SER A 98 -3.22 -0.26 -3.21
C SER A 98 -4.24 -0.53 -4.31
N PHE A 99 -4.14 0.23 -5.38
CA PHE A 99 -4.96 0.12 -6.58
C PHE A 99 -4.04 -0.27 -7.73
N LEU A 100 -4.28 -1.44 -8.29
CA LEU A 100 -3.47 -2.01 -9.35
C LEU A 100 -4.26 -2.02 -10.64
N ASN A 101 -3.83 -1.24 -11.62
CA ASN A 101 -4.27 -1.35 -12.99
C ASN A 101 -3.31 -2.25 -13.75
N HIS A 102 -3.79 -3.36 -14.27
CA HIS A 102 -3.00 -4.28 -15.08
C HIS A 102 -3.82 -4.75 -16.27
N ARG A 103 -3.14 -5.04 -17.38
CA ARG A 103 -3.83 -5.58 -18.57
C ARG A 103 -4.17 -7.04 -18.33
N SER A 104 -5.42 -7.38 -18.61
CA SER A 104 -5.85 -8.79 -18.64
C SER A 104 -5.09 -9.51 -19.74
N ARG A 105 -4.56 -10.68 -19.42
CA ARG A 105 -3.84 -11.55 -20.36
C ARG A 105 -4.38 -12.95 -20.23
N PRO A 106 -4.47 -13.71 -21.35
CA PRO A 106 -4.83 -15.11 -21.31
C PRO A 106 -3.95 -15.88 -20.32
N GLY A 107 -4.57 -16.65 -19.44
CA GLY A 107 -3.86 -17.43 -18.40
C GLY A 107 -3.37 -16.63 -17.20
N SER A 108 -3.65 -15.32 -17.12
CA SER A 108 -3.42 -14.56 -15.90
C SER A 108 -4.45 -14.91 -14.83
N ARG A 109 -4.16 -14.59 -13.57
CA ARG A 109 -5.11 -14.69 -12.44
C ARG A 109 -6.46 -14.00 -12.71
N TYR A 110 -6.47 -13.04 -13.60
CA TYR A 110 -7.64 -12.22 -13.95
C TYR A 110 -8.28 -12.62 -15.28
N SER A 111 -7.82 -13.73 -15.90
CA SER A 111 -8.51 -14.31 -17.04
C SER A 111 -9.83 -14.93 -16.60
N VAL A 112 -10.83 -14.85 -17.46
CA VAL A 112 -12.10 -15.52 -17.21
C VAL A 112 -11.86 -17.03 -17.22
N ASN A 113 -12.04 -17.68 -16.09
CA ASN A 113 -11.88 -19.12 -15.97
C ASN A 113 -13.23 -19.76 -15.65
N ILE A 114 -13.83 -20.41 -16.64
CA ILE A 114 -15.00 -21.27 -16.46
C ILE A 114 -14.50 -22.69 -16.44
N PRO A 115 -14.61 -23.41 -15.31
CA PRO A 115 -14.09 -24.77 -15.22
C PRO A 115 -14.81 -25.71 -16.18
N MET A 116 -14.02 -26.56 -16.85
CA MET A 116 -14.54 -27.65 -17.65
C MET A 116 -15.34 -28.61 -16.77
N GLN A 117 -16.42 -29.16 -17.31
CA GLN A 117 -17.27 -30.16 -16.65
C GLN A 117 -17.30 -31.43 -17.49
N ASP A 118 -17.72 -32.54 -16.88
CA ASP A 118 -17.87 -33.83 -17.56
C ASP A 118 -19.23 -33.87 -18.29
N ASP A 119 -19.37 -33.00 -19.33
CA ASP A 119 -20.54 -32.87 -20.17
C ASP A 119 -20.15 -32.43 -21.59
N ASP A 120 -21.10 -32.44 -22.50
CA ASP A 120 -20.90 -32.11 -23.95
C ASP A 120 -20.81 -30.58 -24.22
N TYR A 121 -20.89 -29.72 -23.17
CA TYR A 121 -20.97 -28.28 -23.34
C TYR A 121 -19.62 -27.55 -23.16
N ASN A 122 -18.51 -28.26 -23.13
CA ASN A 122 -17.20 -27.64 -22.94
C ASN A 122 -16.78 -26.74 -24.10
N SER A 123 -17.20 -27.06 -25.34
CA SER A 123 -17.00 -26.20 -26.52
C SER A 123 -17.71 -24.85 -26.34
N VAL A 124 -18.96 -24.87 -25.85
CA VAL A 124 -19.74 -23.65 -25.58
C VAL A 124 -19.11 -22.83 -24.44
N ARG A 125 -18.56 -23.50 -23.38
CA ARG A 125 -17.84 -22.81 -22.31
C ARG A 125 -16.59 -22.09 -22.84
N CYS A 126 -15.83 -22.75 -23.70
CA CYS A 126 -14.65 -22.13 -24.35
C CYS A 126 -15.04 -20.91 -25.18
N GLU A 127 -16.05 -21.03 -26.02
CA GLU A 127 -16.55 -19.94 -26.86
C GLU A 127 -17.08 -18.76 -26.00
N TYR A 128 -17.76 -19.07 -24.88
CA TYR A 128 -18.24 -18.05 -23.95
C TYR A 128 -17.08 -17.35 -23.21
N VAL A 129 -16.05 -18.09 -22.80
CA VAL A 129 -14.82 -17.51 -22.23
C VAL A 129 -14.16 -16.56 -23.24
N GLU A 130 -13.98 -17.00 -24.49
CA GLU A 130 -13.39 -16.19 -25.55
C GLU A 130 -14.22 -14.92 -25.82
N MET A 131 -15.54 -15.03 -25.84
CA MET A 131 -16.44 -13.88 -25.99
C MET A 131 -16.27 -12.89 -24.82
N LEU A 132 -16.21 -13.37 -23.56
CA LEU A 132 -16.02 -12.52 -22.39
C LEU A 132 -14.64 -11.85 -22.36
N GLU A 133 -13.58 -12.57 -22.71
CA GLU A 133 -12.22 -12.02 -22.81
C GLU A 133 -12.14 -10.95 -23.91
N ASN A 134 -12.77 -11.18 -25.07
CA ASN A 134 -12.90 -10.19 -26.13
C ASN A 134 -13.72 -8.96 -25.69
N GLN A 135 -14.75 -9.14 -24.89
CA GLN A 135 -15.54 -8.04 -24.31
C GLN A 135 -14.71 -7.22 -23.33
N ILE A 136 -13.97 -7.87 -22.45
CA ILE A 136 -13.04 -7.22 -21.50
C ILE A 136 -11.94 -6.45 -22.25
N ALA A 137 -11.38 -7.05 -23.30
CA ALA A 137 -10.36 -6.41 -24.13
C ALA A 137 -10.87 -5.16 -24.86
N LYS A 138 -12.15 -5.14 -25.25
CA LYS A 138 -12.80 -3.98 -25.91
C LYS A 138 -13.27 -2.92 -24.92
N SER A 139 -13.70 -3.34 -23.72
CA SER A 139 -14.11 -2.43 -22.67
C SER A 139 -12.90 -2.04 -21.84
N ASN A 140 -12.71 -0.77 -21.56
CA ASN A 140 -11.64 -0.27 -20.67
C ASN A 140 -10.20 -0.63 -21.12
N ASN A 141 -9.96 -0.77 -22.44
CA ASN A 141 -8.67 -1.12 -23.05
C ASN A 141 -8.01 -2.40 -22.46
N GLY A 142 -8.82 -3.33 -21.94
CA GLY A 142 -8.35 -4.56 -21.31
C GLY A 142 -7.70 -4.37 -19.94
N ILE A 143 -7.92 -3.21 -19.30
CA ILE A 143 -7.41 -2.95 -17.95
C ILE A 143 -8.37 -3.52 -16.92
N VAL A 144 -7.83 -4.35 -16.04
CA VAL A 144 -8.48 -4.88 -14.85
C VAL A 144 -7.92 -4.13 -13.63
N ARG A 145 -8.83 -3.68 -12.77
CA ARG A 145 -8.47 -2.98 -11.54
C ARG A 145 -8.63 -3.89 -10.33
N THR A 146 -7.53 -4.08 -9.59
CA THR A 146 -7.52 -4.82 -8.33
C THR A 146 -7.30 -3.87 -7.17
N LYS A 147 -8.09 -4.02 -6.12
CA LYS A 147 -8.02 -3.21 -4.91
C LYS A 147 -7.55 -4.05 -3.74
N LEU A 148 -6.50 -3.61 -3.11
CA LEU A 148 -5.87 -4.32 -2.00
C LEU A 148 -5.79 -3.44 -0.77
N LEU A 149 -6.09 -4.02 0.37
CA LEU A 149 -5.80 -3.45 1.68
C LEU A 149 -4.77 -4.34 2.35
N THR A 150 -3.59 -3.79 2.61
CA THR A 150 -2.52 -4.48 3.34
C THR A 150 -2.36 -3.82 4.70
N PHE A 151 -2.40 -4.60 5.75
CA PHE A 151 -2.21 -4.16 7.12
C PHE A 151 -1.08 -4.93 7.79
N GLY A 152 -0.51 -4.36 8.85
CA GLY A 152 0.64 -4.96 9.49
C GLY A 152 0.69 -4.77 10.98
N VAL A 153 1.44 -5.64 11.65
CA VAL A 153 1.68 -5.61 13.09
C VAL A 153 3.17 -5.69 13.39
N ASN A 154 3.58 -4.98 14.45
CA ASN A 154 4.93 -5.06 14.99
C ASN A 154 4.92 -5.99 16.20
N VAL A 155 5.53 -7.16 16.06
CA VAL A 155 5.64 -8.19 17.10
C VAL A 155 6.94 -8.98 16.94
N ASP A 156 7.38 -9.63 18.02
CA ASP A 156 8.70 -10.30 18.06
C ASP A 156 8.71 -11.63 17.31
N ASP A 157 7.62 -12.37 17.30
CA ASP A 157 7.56 -13.72 16.79
C ASP A 157 6.37 -13.98 15.85
N LEU A 158 6.50 -15.00 15.01
CA LEU A 158 5.51 -15.38 14.01
C LEU A 158 4.18 -15.89 14.60
N PRO A 159 4.14 -16.74 15.67
CA PRO A 159 2.88 -17.20 16.24
C PRO A 159 2.03 -16.03 16.76
N THR A 160 2.63 -15.09 17.47
CA THR A 160 1.95 -13.87 17.95
C THR A 160 1.48 -13.01 16.77
N ALA A 161 2.30 -12.90 15.70
CA ALA A 161 1.91 -12.18 14.48
C ALA A 161 0.66 -12.79 13.85
N ARG A 162 0.62 -14.11 13.69
CA ARG A 162 -0.53 -14.84 13.13
C ARG A 162 -1.80 -14.59 13.91
N ALA A 163 -1.78 -14.82 15.21
CA ALA A 163 -2.96 -14.65 16.07
C ALA A 163 -3.50 -13.21 16.00
N ARG A 164 -2.59 -12.21 16.01
CA ARG A 164 -2.98 -10.80 15.94
C ARG A 164 -3.51 -10.42 14.56
N LEU A 165 -2.85 -10.85 13.49
CA LEU A 165 -3.28 -10.59 12.11
C LEU A 165 -4.61 -11.28 11.79
N GLU A 166 -4.86 -12.50 12.26
CA GLU A 166 -6.14 -13.20 12.09
C GLU A 166 -7.30 -12.48 12.78
N ARG A 167 -7.06 -11.93 13.97
CA ARG A 167 -8.07 -11.11 14.65
C ARG A 167 -8.41 -9.84 13.87
N VAL A 168 -7.38 -9.08 13.46
CA VAL A 168 -7.56 -7.87 12.64
C VAL A 168 -8.27 -8.19 11.32
N GLU A 169 -7.92 -9.31 10.71
CA GLU A 169 -8.53 -9.85 9.51
C GLU A 169 -10.04 -10.06 9.68
N ALA A 170 -10.44 -10.73 10.75
CA ALA A 170 -11.87 -10.98 11.06
C ALA A 170 -12.64 -9.67 11.28
N ASP A 171 -12.05 -8.71 12.00
CA ASP A 171 -12.67 -7.42 12.27
C ASP A 171 -12.85 -6.59 10.99
N ILE A 172 -11.84 -6.55 10.12
CA ILE A 172 -11.91 -5.84 8.82
C ILE A 172 -12.99 -6.49 7.93
N CYS A 173 -13.01 -7.82 7.84
CA CYS A 173 -14.07 -8.50 7.08
C CYS A 173 -15.46 -8.24 7.62
N GLY A 174 -15.61 -8.20 8.93
CA GLY A 174 -16.86 -7.83 9.57
C GLY A 174 -17.32 -6.43 9.16
N ASN A 175 -16.41 -5.47 9.09
CA ASN A 175 -16.69 -4.10 8.66
C ASN A 175 -17.03 -4.03 7.16
N PHE A 176 -16.28 -4.69 6.30
CA PHE A 176 -16.60 -4.76 4.87
C PHE A 176 -17.95 -5.43 4.60
N LYS A 177 -18.27 -6.49 5.34
CA LYS A 177 -19.58 -7.17 5.22
C LYS A 177 -20.75 -6.24 5.59
N LYS A 178 -20.59 -5.37 6.60
CA LYS A 178 -21.60 -4.36 6.95
C LYS A 178 -21.83 -3.35 5.82
N LEU A 179 -20.77 -3.03 5.07
CA LEU A 179 -20.84 -2.16 3.90
C LEU A 179 -21.38 -2.86 2.64
N GLY A 180 -21.65 -4.16 2.69
CA GLY A 180 -22.01 -4.94 1.50
C GLY A 180 -20.85 -5.21 0.55
N VAL A 181 -19.61 -4.89 0.94
CA VAL A 181 -18.40 -5.11 0.13
C VAL A 181 -17.92 -6.54 0.34
N LYS A 182 -17.73 -7.27 -0.74
CA LYS A 182 -17.09 -8.57 -0.68
C LYS A 182 -15.59 -8.40 -0.53
N CYS A 183 -15.00 -9.18 0.34
CA CYS A 183 -13.55 -9.22 0.52
C CYS A 183 -13.08 -10.67 0.65
N ARG A 184 -11.83 -10.91 0.25
CA ARG A 184 -11.17 -12.18 0.39
C ARG A 184 -9.71 -12.00 0.80
N PHE A 185 -9.21 -12.94 1.55
CA PHE A 185 -7.81 -12.94 1.95
C PHE A 185 -6.95 -13.55 0.86
N LEU A 186 -5.78 -12.97 0.70
CA LEU A 186 -4.80 -13.52 -0.21
C LEU A 186 -3.90 -14.52 0.54
N SER A 187 -3.87 -15.74 0.04
CA SER A 187 -2.88 -16.74 0.44
C SER A 187 -1.47 -16.29 0.05
N GLY A 188 -0.45 -16.94 0.61
CA GLY A 188 0.92 -16.65 0.23
C GLY A 188 1.20 -16.89 -1.25
N LEU A 189 0.57 -17.89 -1.86
CA LEU A 189 0.66 -18.15 -3.30
C LEU A 189 0.11 -16.97 -4.11
N GLU A 190 -1.09 -16.52 -3.78
CA GLU A 190 -1.73 -15.40 -4.46
C GLU A 190 -0.97 -14.09 -4.29
N ARG A 191 -0.39 -13.83 -3.11
CA ARG A 191 0.49 -12.67 -2.89
C ARG A 191 1.76 -12.73 -3.73
N LEU A 192 2.37 -13.91 -3.86
CA LEU A 192 3.54 -14.12 -4.71
C LEU A 192 3.20 -13.94 -6.20
N GLU A 193 2.03 -14.43 -6.63
CA GLU A 193 1.55 -14.24 -7.99
C GLU A 193 1.33 -12.76 -8.33
N LEU A 194 0.73 -12.00 -7.41
CA LEU A 194 0.57 -10.54 -7.56
C LEU A 194 1.93 -9.84 -7.69
N LEU A 195 2.87 -10.17 -6.79
CA LEU A 195 4.21 -9.60 -6.83
C LEU A 195 4.95 -9.98 -8.12
N HIS A 196 4.82 -11.23 -8.57
CA HIS A 196 5.38 -11.67 -9.83
C HIS A 196 4.82 -10.84 -11.00
N GLY A 197 3.50 -10.65 -11.05
CA GLY A 197 2.88 -9.83 -12.10
C GLY A 197 3.39 -8.40 -12.13
N GLN A 198 3.60 -7.77 -10.97
CA GLN A 198 4.17 -6.42 -10.86
C GLN A 198 5.65 -6.35 -11.24
N LEU A 199 6.41 -7.41 -10.95
CA LEU A 199 7.84 -7.48 -11.23
C LEU A 199 8.17 -7.98 -12.65
N HIS A 200 7.16 -8.47 -13.37
CA HIS A 200 7.28 -8.90 -14.77
C HIS A 200 6.28 -8.16 -15.67
N PRO A 201 6.28 -6.81 -15.65
CA PRO A 201 5.34 -6.04 -16.45
C PRO A 201 5.59 -6.31 -17.94
N GLY A 202 4.53 -6.48 -18.71
CA GLY A 202 4.64 -6.69 -20.17
C GLY A 202 5.14 -8.07 -20.62
N SER A 203 5.71 -8.90 -19.75
CA SER A 203 6.41 -10.12 -20.18
C SER A 203 5.48 -11.27 -20.59
N GLY A 204 4.24 -11.32 -20.05
CA GLY A 204 3.34 -12.48 -20.25
C GLY A 204 3.89 -13.80 -19.68
N SER A 205 4.97 -13.73 -18.90
CA SER A 205 5.60 -14.90 -18.29
C SER A 205 4.66 -15.50 -17.24
N PRO A 206 4.27 -16.78 -17.38
CA PRO A 206 3.41 -17.42 -16.40
C PRO A 206 4.13 -17.62 -15.07
N PHE A 207 3.44 -17.31 -13.97
CA PHE A 207 3.94 -17.61 -12.64
C PHE A 207 3.93 -19.12 -12.39
N ARG A 208 5.08 -19.70 -12.14
CA ARG A 208 5.25 -21.15 -11.88
C ARG A 208 5.88 -21.35 -10.53
N PHE A 209 5.05 -21.58 -9.54
CA PHE A 209 5.47 -21.80 -8.16
C PHE A 209 4.58 -22.79 -7.45
N SER A 210 5.18 -23.66 -6.67
CA SER A 210 4.52 -24.52 -5.68
C SER A 210 5.38 -24.55 -4.42
N TRP A 211 4.73 -24.57 -3.26
CA TRP A 211 5.41 -24.62 -1.97
C TRP A 211 6.36 -25.82 -1.80
N ASP A 212 6.09 -26.92 -2.53
CA ASP A 212 6.92 -28.11 -2.50
C ASP A 212 8.24 -27.96 -3.28
N MET A 213 8.36 -26.88 -4.05
CA MET A 213 9.61 -26.56 -4.75
C MET A 213 10.69 -26.06 -3.80
N ILE A 214 10.31 -25.30 -2.75
CA ILE A 214 11.26 -24.72 -1.79
C ILE A 214 12.19 -25.79 -1.17
N PRO A 215 11.66 -26.85 -0.51
CA PRO A 215 12.53 -27.88 0.10
C PRO A 215 13.29 -28.70 -0.94
N LYS A 216 12.77 -28.85 -2.16
CA LYS A 216 13.41 -29.63 -3.23
C LYS A 216 14.56 -28.90 -3.90
N THR A 217 14.47 -27.58 -4.04
CA THR A 217 15.44 -26.77 -4.77
C THR A 217 16.38 -25.98 -3.85
N GLY A 218 15.99 -25.78 -2.58
CA GLY A 218 16.70 -24.89 -1.66
C GLY A 218 16.55 -23.39 -1.99
N LEU A 219 15.67 -23.06 -2.95
CA LEU A 219 15.39 -21.68 -3.35
C LEU A 219 14.40 -21.02 -2.38
N SER A 220 14.44 -19.72 -2.29
CA SER A 220 13.48 -18.91 -1.53
C SER A 220 12.31 -18.47 -2.42
N THR A 221 11.22 -18.01 -1.81
CA THR A 221 10.09 -17.42 -2.56
C THR A 221 10.51 -16.27 -3.47
N LYS A 222 11.57 -15.55 -3.11
CA LYS A 222 12.12 -14.43 -3.91
C LYS A 222 12.67 -14.86 -5.26
N ASP A 223 13.24 -16.05 -5.32
CA ASP A 223 13.85 -16.58 -6.55
C ASP A 223 12.81 -16.86 -7.63
N PHE A 224 11.57 -17.14 -7.23
CA PHE A 224 10.46 -17.41 -8.15
C PHE A 224 9.74 -16.13 -8.64
N ILE A 225 9.91 -15.00 -7.96
CA ILE A 225 9.24 -13.75 -8.34
C ILE A 225 10.19 -12.65 -8.79
N ALA A 226 11.50 -12.83 -8.57
CA ALA A 226 12.47 -11.83 -8.95
C ALA A 226 12.55 -11.70 -10.49
N PRO A 227 12.62 -10.50 -11.04
CA PRO A 227 12.91 -10.30 -12.45
C PRO A 227 14.38 -10.60 -12.75
N ASP A 228 14.70 -10.78 -14.02
CA ASP A 228 16.06 -11.05 -14.45
C ASP A 228 17.05 -9.95 -14.05
N SER A 229 16.58 -8.70 -14.07
CA SER A 229 17.43 -7.55 -13.72
C SER A 229 16.61 -6.33 -13.29
N PHE A 230 17.24 -5.52 -12.44
CA PHE A 230 16.84 -4.14 -12.17
C PHE A 230 17.93 -3.18 -12.65
N ASP A 231 17.52 -2.08 -13.28
CA ASP A 231 18.43 -1.00 -13.68
C ASP A 231 17.91 0.34 -13.13
N PHE A 232 18.61 0.88 -12.14
CA PHE A 232 18.30 2.15 -11.46
C PHE A 232 19.31 3.26 -11.77
N ARG A 233 20.05 3.17 -12.88
CA ARG A 233 21.05 4.19 -13.25
C ARG A 233 20.45 5.54 -13.63
N PHE A 234 19.18 5.55 -14.00
CA PHE A 234 18.48 6.76 -14.38
C PHE A 234 17.77 7.40 -13.18
N SER A 235 17.82 8.72 -13.09
CA SER A 235 17.25 9.45 -11.94
C SER A 235 15.71 9.52 -11.94
N ARG A 236 15.06 9.37 -13.10
CA ARG A 236 13.62 9.52 -13.29
C ARG A 236 12.92 8.23 -13.72
N LEU A 237 13.67 7.29 -14.24
CA LEU A 237 13.18 6.04 -14.81
C LEU A 237 13.97 4.89 -14.23
N PHE A 238 13.35 3.75 -14.19
CA PHE A 238 14.02 2.47 -13.90
C PHE A 238 13.63 1.44 -14.97
N ARG A 239 14.39 0.37 -15.06
CA ARG A 239 14.06 -0.74 -15.94
C ARG A 239 14.00 -2.03 -15.12
N VAL A 240 12.95 -2.80 -15.37
CA VAL A 240 12.73 -4.14 -14.80
C VAL A 240 12.73 -5.12 -15.97
N GLY A 241 13.73 -5.98 -16.05
CA GLY A 241 13.93 -6.82 -17.25
C GLY A 241 14.05 -5.94 -18.50
N THR A 242 13.10 -6.06 -19.41
CA THR A 242 13.02 -5.27 -20.66
C THR A 242 12.09 -4.06 -20.56
N THR A 243 11.28 -3.94 -19.52
CA THR A 243 10.23 -2.92 -19.39
C THR A 243 10.72 -1.70 -18.61
N TRP A 244 10.38 -0.52 -19.13
CA TRP A 244 10.67 0.75 -18.47
C TRP A 244 9.54 1.14 -17.53
N GLY A 245 9.90 1.70 -16.38
CA GLY A 245 8.98 2.20 -15.38
C GLY A 245 9.42 3.54 -14.81
N ALA A 246 8.48 4.23 -14.21
CA ALA A 246 8.71 5.44 -13.42
C ALA A 246 7.98 5.32 -12.09
N ALA A 247 8.54 5.93 -11.06
CA ALA A 247 7.88 6.06 -9.76
C ALA A 247 7.74 7.55 -9.44
N SER A 248 6.55 7.94 -8.99
CA SER A 248 6.25 9.28 -8.55
C SER A 248 5.59 9.24 -7.18
N TYR A 249 5.72 10.29 -6.42
CA TYR A 249 5.00 10.44 -5.17
C TYR A 249 4.43 11.83 -5.04
N LEU A 250 3.27 11.94 -4.42
CA LEU A 250 2.63 13.21 -4.14
C LEU A 250 3.32 13.86 -2.92
N GLN A 251 4.10 14.90 -3.16
CA GLN A 251 4.90 15.55 -2.13
C GLN A 251 4.13 16.68 -1.44
N ILE A 252 3.37 17.45 -2.19
CA ILE A 252 2.59 18.58 -1.70
C ILE A 252 1.15 18.36 -2.11
N LEU A 253 0.28 18.30 -1.11
CA LEU A 253 -1.17 18.26 -1.33
C LEU A 253 -1.68 19.68 -1.49
N ALA A 254 -2.58 19.91 -2.44
CA ALA A 254 -3.36 21.15 -2.49
C ALA A 254 -4.23 21.26 -1.23
N SER A 255 -4.62 22.48 -0.87
CA SER A 255 -5.53 22.73 0.26
C SER A 255 -6.87 22.02 0.10
N GLU A 256 -7.30 21.87 -1.15
CA GLU A 256 -8.49 21.10 -1.53
C GLU A 256 -8.11 20.09 -2.62
N LEU A 257 -8.48 18.84 -2.43
CA LEU A 257 -8.35 17.79 -3.42
C LEU A 257 -9.73 17.45 -3.97
N SER A 258 -9.83 17.33 -5.29
CA SER A 258 -11.03 16.84 -5.93
C SER A 258 -11.26 15.37 -5.58
N ASP A 259 -12.51 14.99 -5.31
CA ASP A 259 -12.93 13.59 -5.11
C ASP A 259 -12.63 12.73 -6.35
N LYS A 260 -12.44 13.36 -7.50
CA LYS A 260 -12.16 12.69 -8.78
C LYS A 260 -10.68 12.37 -9.01
N LEU A 261 -9.76 12.97 -8.24
CA LEU A 261 -8.31 12.82 -8.49
C LEU A 261 -7.87 11.36 -8.63
N LEU A 262 -8.26 10.52 -7.69
CA LEU A 262 -7.89 9.10 -7.73
C LEU A 262 -8.58 8.37 -8.89
N ALA A 263 -9.85 8.70 -9.16
CA ALA A 263 -10.59 8.12 -10.27
C ALA A 263 -9.96 8.48 -11.62
N GLU A 264 -9.64 9.74 -11.86
CA GLU A 264 -9.00 10.21 -13.10
C GLU A 264 -7.63 9.56 -13.32
N LEU A 265 -6.84 9.39 -12.25
CA LEU A 265 -5.57 8.67 -12.34
C LEU A 265 -5.78 7.19 -12.70
N LEU A 266 -6.79 6.54 -12.12
CA LEU A 266 -7.07 5.13 -12.37
C LEU A 266 -7.75 4.88 -13.73
N GLU A 267 -8.33 5.89 -14.36
CA GLU A 267 -8.90 5.84 -15.71
C GLU A 267 -7.85 5.95 -16.82
N MET A 268 -6.61 6.30 -16.48
CA MET A 268 -5.54 6.35 -17.47
C MET A 268 -5.29 4.97 -18.10
N ASP A 269 -5.12 4.94 -19.42
CA ASP A 269 -4.77 3.71 -20.17
C ASP A 269 -3.31 3.32 -19.95
N ALA A 270 -2.99 2.92 -18.71
CA ALA A 270 -1.65 2.52 -18.33
C ALA A 270 -1.66 1.42 -17.26
N GLU A 271 -0.71 0.50 -17.36
CA GLU A 271 -0.41 -0.40 -16.25
C GLU A 271 0.25 0.43 -15.13
N MET A 272 -0.42 0.54 -13.98
CA MET A 272 0.06 1.33 -12.87
C MET A 272 -0.35 0.75 -11.52
N THR A 273 0.39 1.09 -10.50
CA THR A 273 0.05 0.83 -9.11
C THR A 273 0.04 2.14 -8.34
N ILE A 274 -1.10 2.48 -7.75
CA ILE A 274 -1.23 3.61 -6.83
C ILE A 274 -1.32 3.06 -5.42
N THR A 275 -0.47 3.52 -4.51
CA THR A 275 -0.47 3.08 -3.13
C THR A 275 -0.55 4.26 -2.18
N LEU A 276 -1.53 4.22 -1.29
CA LEU A 276 -1.71 5.15 -0.18
C LEU A 276 -1.19 4.47 1.09
N HIS A 277 -0.09 4.96 1.63
CA HIS A 277 0.43 4.53 2.92
C HIS A 277 -0.21 5.36 4.02
N ILE A 278 -0.97 4.73 4.88
CA ILE A 278 -1.75 5.39 5.92
C ILE A 278 -1.21 4.97 7.29
N GLN A 279 -0.79 5.95 8.05
CA GLN A 279 -0.40 5.78 9.43
C GLN A 279 -1.27 6.69 10.29
N THR A 280 -2.10 6.09 11.11
CA THR A 280 -2.92 6.81 12.06
C THR A 280 -2.05 7.36 13.19
N VAL A 281 -2.43 8.50 13.72
CA VAL A 281 -1.76 9.16 14.83
C VAL A 281 -2.69 9.15 16.03
N ASP A 282 -2.15 8.92 17.22
CA ASP A 282 -2.91 9.07 18.46
C ASP A 282 -3.55 10.47 18.54
N GLN A 283 -4.86 10.52 18.82
CA GLN A 283 -5.63 11.75 18.79
C GLN A 283 -5.09 12.81 19.77
N ALA A 284 -4.68 12.39 20.96
CA ALA A 284 -4.13 13.30 21.96
C ALA A 284 -2.78 13.88 21.52
N ALA A 285 -1.93 13.03 20.92
CA ALA A 285 -0.66 13.44 20.34
C ALA A 285 -0.87 14.38 19.14
N ALA A 286 -1.84 14.10 18.27
CA ALA A 286 -2.19 14.94 17.14
C ALA A 286 -2.66 16.33 17.59
N VAL A 287 -3.60 16.40 18.53
CA VAL A 287 -4.10 17.67 19.09
C VAL A 287 -2.98 18.48 19.74
N LYS A 288 -2.11 17.81 20.49
CA LYS A 288 -0.93 18.47 21.10
C LYS A 288 0.02 19.03 20.05
N SER A 289 0.28 18.28 18.99
CA SER A 289 1.14 18.71 17.87
C SER A 289 0.55 19.91 17.12
N ILE A 290 -0.77 19.88 16.84
CA ILE A 290 -1.48 20.97 16.18
C ILE A 290 -1.43 22.23 17.07
N LYS A 291 -1.75 22.13 18.36
CA LYS A 291 -1.69 23.27 19.29
C LYS A 291 -0.29 23.87 19.36
N ALA A 292 0.76 23.04 19.37
CA ALA A 292 2.13 23.50 19.37
C ALA A 292 2.46 24.28 18.08
N LYS A 293 2.07 23.75 16.90
CA LYS A 293 2.28 24.42 15.60
C LYS A 293 1.51 25.74 15.52
N VAL A 294 0.26 25.80 15.97
CA VAL A 294 -0.52 27.03 16.01
C VAL A 294 0.17 28.08 16.88
N SER A 295 0.62 27.69 18.08
CA SER A 295 1.37 28.59 18.96
C SER A 295 2.67 29.13 18.33
N ASP A 296 3.38 28.27 17.57
CA ASP A 296 4.63 28.69 16.91
C ASP A 296 4.32 29.64 15.72
N ILE A 297 3.25 29.40 14.97
CA ILE A 297 2.79 30.33 13.90
C ILE A 297 2.38 31.67 14.50
N ASP A 298 1.65 31.68 15.61
CA ASP A 298 1.26 32.93 16.30
C ASP A 298 2.49 33.72 16.79
N LYS A 299 3.50 33.03 17.33
CA LYS A 299 4.77 33.67 17.71
C LYS A 299 5.49 34.27 16.50
N MET A 300 5.57 33.53 15.39
CA MET A 300 6.17 34.02 14.15
C MET A 300 5.43 35.24 13.61
N LYS A 301 4.10 35.25 13.61
CA LYS A 301 3.31 36.42 13.22
C LYS A 301 3.58 37.65 14.08
N VAL A 302 3.66 37.45 15.40
CA VAL A 302 3.99 38.52 16.34
C VAL A 302 5.42 39.08 16.09
N GLU A 303 6.38 38.19 15.81
CA GLU A 303 7.75 38.61 15.48
C GLU A 303 7.82 39.35 14.14
N GLU A 304 7.08 38.91 13.11
CA GLU A 304 7.00 39.58 11.82
C GLU A 304 6.33 40.92 11.96
N GLN A 305 5.24 41.04 12.73
CA GLN A 305 4.61 42.32 13.02
C GLN A 305 5.55 43.28 13.75
N LYS A 306 6.34 42.82 14.72
CA LYS A 306 7.36 43.62 15.41
C LYS A 306 8.46 44.06 14.46
N LYS A 307 8.88 43.18 13.53
CA LYS A 307 9.87 43.56 12.48
C LYS A 307 9.30 44.59 11.50
N ALA A 308 8.06 44.41 11.03
CA ALA A 308 7.36 45.32 10.13
C ALA A 308 7.17 46.70 10.79
N ALA A 309 6.73 46.77 12.04
CA ALA A 309 6.60 47.99 12.82
C ALA A 309 7.94 48.70 13.02
N ARG A 310 9.06 47.98 13.16
CA ARG A 310 10.40 48.56 13.24
C ARG A 310 10.93 49.06 11.90
N SER A 311 10.49 48.49 10.78
CA SER A 311 10.90 48.88 9.41
C SER A 311 9.98 49.93 8.78
N GLY A 312 8.92 50.38 9.44
CA GLY A 312 7.98 51.37 8.93
C GLY A 312 7.05 50.91 7.81
N TYR A 313 6.97 49.60 7.60
CA TYR A 313 6.02 48.97 6.64
C TYR A 313 4.79 48.43 7.38
N ASP A 314 3.62 48.96 7.06
CA ASP A 314 2.32 48.46 7.52
C ASP A 314 1.89 47.34 6.55
N MET A 315 2.02 46.10 6.97
CA MET A 315 1.57 44.95 6.17
C MET A 315 0.11 44.62 6.52
N ASP A 316 -0.77 44.78 5.56
CA ASP A 316 -2.19 44.40 5.64
C ASP A 316 -2.33 42.89 5.77
N ILE A 317 -2.73 42.44 6.97
CA ILE A 317 -2.73 41.04 7.43
C ILE A 317 -3.89 40.19 6.82
N ARG A 318 -4.63 40.73 5.84
CA ARG A 318 -5.80 40.02 5.25
C ARG A 318 -5.46 38.95 4.23
N ALA A 319 -4.22 38.84 3.75
CA ALA A 319 -3.83 37.98 2.64
C ALA A 319 -3.39 36.54 3.02
N THR A 320 -3.44 36.12 4.29
CA THR A 320 -2.95 34.79 4.71
C THR A 320 -4.03 33.89 5.34
N ARG A 321 -5.30 34.11 4.97
CA ARG A 321 -6.43 33.24 5.32
C ARG A 321 -7.05 32.61 4.08
N SER A 322 -6.28 31.96 3.27
CA SER A 322 -6.76 31.03 2.23
C SER A 322 -5.99 29.70 2.32
#